data_d7e9565af99c2a0767428f70bc4bb456
#
_entry.id   d7e9565af99c2a0767428f70bc4bb456
#
_cell.length_a   1.000
_cell.length_b   1.000
_cell.length_c   1.000
_cell.angle_alpha   90.00
_cell.angle_beta   90.00
_cell.angle_gamma   90.00
#
_symmetry.space_group_name_H-M   'P 1'
#
loop_
_entity.id
_entity.type
_entity.pdbx_description
1 polymer ?
#
loop_
_entity_poly.entity_id
_entity_poly.type
_entity_poly.pdbx_seq_one_letter_code
_entity_poly.pdbx_strand_id
1 'polypeptide(L)'
;MRKIVFLWIALIAASMNAFADGKVSFTASAPDAVAVGDQFRLSYTVTTQKVRDFRAPSMKGFDVLMGPSRSQQSSVQMINGQTTSTSSITFTYILMATAEGDFTIPGATITADGNQMVSNSVQVRVLPADQATNGASSGNGGGQSSGTASRASSGTSVSNSDLFITATASKTTVYEQEAFLLTYKIYTLVDLRMFDNVKLPDFKGFHSQEVELPNDRRWGLEHYKGRNYQSTIYRQFVLFPQQAGKLTIDAARFDASIAKATQVADPFEAFFNGGSNYVEVKKTILTPQLTIDVKPLPVGKPADFSGGVGEFNITSSINSTNVKTNDAVTVKLVISGTGNLKLLSNPEVKFPEDFEVYDPKVDNKFRLTNSGLSGSKVIEYLAIPRNAGTYKIPAVKFSYFDINSRSYKTLTTEEYELHVEKGAGNAAQTIANFTSKEDLKVLNEDIRFIKQNNVTLSPKGDFFFGSLTYWLLYLIPGIAFITFFIIYRKQIAANANVAKMRTKKANKVAVKRMKQAGKLLAENKKDAFYDEVLKALWGYISDKLNIPVSRLSKDNIEEELRNYGVNDALIKEFLDALNNCEFARFAPGDDNQAMDKVYSASLEVISKMENSIKH
;
A
#
# COMPACT_ATOMS: atom_id res chain seq x y z
N MET A 1 -23.68 -32.19 11.00
CA MET A 1 -22.42 -31.55 11.38
C MET A 1 -21.17 -32.21 10.76
N ARG A 2 -20.97 -33.52 10.81
CA ARG A 2 -19.79 -34.18 10.18
C ARG A 2 -19.62 -33.90 8.65
N LYS A 3 -20.69 -33.87 7.87
CA LYS A 3 -20.63 -33.63 6.41
C LYS A 3 -20.28 -32.17 6.05
N ILE A 4 -20.63 -31.19 6.90
CA ILE A 4 -20.31 -29.76 6.72
C ILE A 4 -18.83 -29.50 7.03
N VAL A 5 -18.28 -30.16 8.05
CA VAL A 5 -16.85 -30.05 8.41
C VAL A 5 -15.97 -30.64 7.29
N PHE A 6 -16.39 -31.78 6.69
CA PHE A 6 -15.67 -32.36 5.54
C PHE A 6 -15.71 -31.44 4.30
N LEU A 7 -16.85 -30.73 4.08
CA LEU A 7 -16.97 -29.78 2.97
C LEU A 7 -16.05 -28.55 3.18
N TRP A 8 -15.94 -28.08 4.41
CA TRP A 8 -15.03 -26.98 4.77
C TRP A 8 -13.55 -27.39 4.67
N ILE A 9 -13.20 -28.60 5.09
CA ILE A 9 -11.84 -29.14 4.95
C ILE A 9 -11.49 -29.36 3.47
N ALA A 10 -12.44 -29.83 2.65
CA ALA A 10 -12.25 -29.98 1.22
C ALA A 10 -12.13 -28.62 0.50
N LEU A 11 -12.86 -27.58 0.96
CA LEU A 11 -12.77 -26.22 0.41
C LEU A 11 -11.42 -25.55 0.78
N ILE A 12 -10.93 -25.78 2.00
CA ILE A 12 -9.60 -25.31 2.44
C ILE A 12 -8.48 -26.07 1.72
N ALA A 13 -8.63 -27.37 1.48
CA ALA A 13 -7.68 -28.16 0.71
C ALA A 13 -7.65 -27.78 -0.78
N ALA A 14 -8.80 -27.38 -1.35
CA ALA A 14 -8.89 -26.90 -2.74
C ALA A 14 -8.31 -25.50 -2.92
N SER A 15 -8.34 -24.64 -1.87
CA SER A 15 -7.73 -23.31 -1.91
C SER A 15 -6.20 -23.32 -1.73
N MET A 16 -5.62 -24.43 -1.28
CA MET A 16 -4.16 -24.55 -1.12
C MET A 16 -3.40 -24.91 -2.41
N ASN A 17 -4.08 -25.17 -3.52
CA ASN A 17 -3.44 -25.45 -4.82
C ASN A 17 -3.39 -24.27 -5.78
N ALA A 18 -3.66 -23.04 -5.33
CA ALA A 18 -3.29 -21.85 -6.06
C ALA A 18 -1.77 -21.58 -5.88
N PHE A 19 -0.94 -22.53 -6.31
CA PHE A 19 0.45 -22.22 -6.61
C PHE A 19 0.43 -21.24 -7.77
N ALA A 20 0.80 -20.00 -7.51
CA ALA A 20 1.19 -19.09 -8.55
C ALA A 20 2.38 -19.73 -9.27
N ASP A 21 2.09 -20.46 -10.34
CA ASP A 21 3.06 -20.81 -11.34
C ASP A 21 3.69 -19.48 -11.77
N GLY A 22 4.94 -19.27 -11.43
CA GLY A 22 5.63 -18.00 -11.58
C GLY A 22 5.73 -17.65 -13.06
N LYS A 23 4.66 -17.09 -13.64
CA LYS A 23 4.65 -16.62 -15.02
C LYS A 23 5.85 -15.70 -15.19
N VAL A 24 6.74 -16.08 -16.10
CA VAL A 24 7.83 -15.20 -16.51
C VAL A 24 7.24 -13.86 -16.92
N SER A 25 7.66 -12.78 -16.28
CA SER A 25 7.25 -11.42 -16.63
C SER A 25 8.43 -10.68 -17.24
N PHE A 26 8.14 -9.85 -18.24
CA PHE A 26 9.12 -8.96 -18.86
C PHE A 26 8.55 -7.55 -18.86
N THR A 27 9.16 -6.64 -18.10
CA THR A 27 8.65 -5.30 -17.85
C THR A 27 9.72 -4.24 -18.10
N ALA A 28 9.29 -3.10 -18.65
CA ALA A 28 10.09 -1.90 -18.80
C ALA A 28 9.68 -0.86 -17.75
N SER A 29 10.65 -0.12 -17.21
CA SER A 29 10.45 0.95 -16.24
C SER A 29 11.38 2.11 -16.49
N ALA A 30 10.83 3.33 -16.47
CA ALA A 30 11.55 4.60 -16.53
C ALA A 30 10.83 5.63 -15.66
N PRO A 31 11.42 6.81 -15.37
CA PRO A 31 10.71 7.93 -14.76
C PRO A 31 9.57 8.44 -15.65
N ASP A 32 8.46 8.86 -15.04
CA ASP A 32 7.30 9.41 -15.77
C ASP A 32 7.61 10.78 -16.39
N ALA A 33 8.55 11.55 -15.79
CA ALA A 33 8.99 12.84 -16.32
C ALA A 33 10.48 13.09 -16.01
N VAL A 34 11.16 13.82 -16.93
CA VAL A 34 12.55 14.29 -16.82
C VAL A 34 12.66 15.67 -17.45
N ALA A 35 13.73 16.42 -17.17
CA ALA A 35 13.96 17.69 -17.88
C ALA A 35 14.90 17.50 -19.08
N VAL A 36 14.86 18.42 -20.05
CA VAL A 36 15.81 18.46 -21.14
C VAL A 36 17.24 18.55 -20.60
N GLY A 37 18.13 17.66 -21.07
CA GLY A 37 19.51 17.54 -20.63
C GLY A 37 19.71 16.62 -19.40
N ASP A 38 18.63 16.19 -18.74
CA ASP A 38 18.73 15.25 -17.63
C ASP A 38 19.04 13.84 -18.12
N GLN A 39 19.83 13.15 -17.32
CA GLN A 39 20.11 11.74 -17.50
C GLN A 39 19.16 10.90 -16.66
N PHE A 40 18.60 9.86 -17.24
CA PHE A 40 17.70 8.95 -16.51
C PHE A 40 17.96 7.49 -16.88
N ARG A 41 17.44 6.61 -16.04
CA ARG A 41 17.59 5.17 -16.19
C ARG A 41 16.34 4.57 -16.82
N LEU A 42 16.54 3.81 -17.90
CA LEU A 42 15.54 2.90 -18.47
C LEU A 42 15.96 1.47 -18.15
N SER A 43 15.08 0.71 -17.49
CA SER A 43 15.36 -0.65 -17.05
C SER A 43 14.35 -1.63 -17.65
N TYR A 44 14.85 -2.73 -18.21
CA TYR A 44 14.05 -3.87 -18.66
C TYR A 44 14.34 -5.05 -17.76
N THR A 45 13.33 -5.51 -17.01
CA THR A 45 13.48 -6.59 -16.03
C THR A 45 12.70 -7.82 -16.46
N VAL A 46 13.33 -8.98 -16.50
CA VAL A 46 12.71 -10.28 -16.76
C VAL A 46 12.90 -11.21 -15.57
N THR A 47 11.83 -11.93 -15.19
CA THR A 47 11.82 -12.81 -14.00
C THR A 47 12.24 -14.25 -14.32
N THR A 48 13.36 -14.42 -15.04
CA THR A 48 14.01 -15.71 -15.31
C THR A 48 15.51 -15.53 -15.52
N GLN A 49 16.27 -16.61 -15.41
CA GLN A 49 17.71 -16.62 -15.72
C GLN A 49 18.03 -17.07 -17.16
N LYS A 50 17.10 -17.75 -17.82
CA LYS A 50 17.28 -18.29 -19.18
C LYS A 50 16.85 -17.28 -20.22
N VAL A 51 17.71 -16.31 -20.49
CA VAL A 51 17.43 -15.19 -21.38
C VAL A 51 18.40 -15.18 -22.56
N ARG A 52 17.87 -14.98 -23.79
CA ARG A 52 18.62 -14.83 -25.04
C ARG A 52 17.99 -13.72 -25.89
N ASP A 53 18.75 -13.24 -26.89
CA ASP A 53 18.27 -12.36 -27.97
C ASP A 53 17.52 -11.11 -27.47
N PHE A 54 18.06 -10.44 -26.44
CA PHE A 54 17.53 -9.15 -26.01
C PHE A 54 17.78 -8.10 -27.12
N ARG A 55 16.70 -7.43 -27.56
CA ARG A 55 16.72 -6.35 -28.53
C ARG A 55 16.00 -5.14 -27.98
N ALA A 56 16.74 -4.05 -27.83
CA ALA A 56 16.17 -2.77 -27.44
C ALA A 56 15.38 -2.13 -28.59
N PRO A 57 14.29 -1.41 -28.30
CA PRO A 57 13.58 -0.63 -29.30
C PRO A 57 14.34 0.64 -29.68
N SER A 58 13.84 1.34 -30.68
CA SER A 58 14.29 2.71 -31.00
C SER A 58 13.89 3.68 -29.88
N MET A 59 14.84 4.46 -29.39
CA MET A 59 14.66 5.42 -28.28
C MET A 59 14.62 6.86 -28.82
N LYS A 60 13.64 7.15 -29.71
CA LYS A 60 13.51 8.46 -30.33
C LYS A 60 13.30 9.55 -29.27
N GLY A 61 14.00 10.68 -29.41
CA GLY A 61 13.95 11.80 -28.45
C GLY A 61 14.95 11.68 -27.30
N PHE A 62 15.73 10.60 -27.28
CA PHE A 62 16.73 10.34 -26.24
C PHE A 62 18.06 9.89 -26.84
N ASP A 63 19.16 10.43 -26.31
CA ASP A 63 20.49 9.95 -26.60
C ASP A 63 20.87 8.84 -25.62
N VAL A 64 21.38 7.73 -26.16
CA VAL A 64 21.85 6.61 -25.34
C VAL A 64 23.29 6.88 -24.91
N LEU A 65 23.47 7.23 -23.64
CA LEU A 65 24.80 7.49 -23.07
C LEU A 65 25.51 6.21 -22.66
N MET A 66 24.78 5.22 -22.15
CA MET A 66 25.32 3.93 -21.72
C MET A 66 24.27 2.83 -21.82
N GLY A 67 24.69 1.63 -22.16
CA GLY A 67 23.86 0.43 -22.08
C GLY A 67 23.91 -0.48 -23.30
N PRO A 68 23.31 -1.69 -23.20
CA PRO A 68 22.68 -2.22 -21.98
C PRO A 68 23.71 -2.74 -20.96
N SER A 69 23.60 -2.32 -19.71
CA SER A 69 24.28 -2.97 -18.60
C SER A 69 23.39 -4.09 -18.07
N ARG A 70 23.92 -5.31 -17.99
CA ARG A 70 23.18 -6.48 -17.48
C ARG A 70 23.49 -6.72 -16.02
N SER A 71 22.49 -6.75 -15.18
CA SER A 71 22.57 -7.18 -13.78
C SER A 71 21.68 -8.37 -13.53
N GLN A 72 22.11 -9.27 -12.64
CA GLN A 72 21.34 -10.45 -12.23
C GLN A 72 21.15 -10.42 -10.73
N GLN A 73 19.94 -10.60 -10.29
CA GLN A 73 19.58 -10.69 -8.89
C GLN A 73 18.86 -12.01 -8.64
N SER A 74 19.28 -12.73 -7.58
CA SER A 74 18.59 -13.93 -7.09
C SER A 74 18.22 -13.71 -5.64
N SER A 75 16.95 -13.92 -5.32
CA SER A 75 16.42 -13.86 -3.95
C SER A 75 15.86 -15.23 -3.59
N VAL A 76 16.26 -15.73 -2.44
CA VAL A 76 15.74 -16.98 -1.88
C VAL A 76 14.99 -16.64 -0.62
N GLN A 77 13.68 -16.85 -0.63
CA GLN A 77 12.81 -16.69 0.53
C GLN A 77 12.39 -18.06 1.05
N MET A 78 12.48 -18.25 2.35
CA MET A 78 11.98 -19.44 3.02
C MET A 78 10.79 -19.04 3.90
N ILE A 79 9.58 -19.42 3.47
CA ILE A 79 8.34 -19.19 4.21
C ILE A 79 7.74 -20.55 4.56
N ASN A 80 7.51 -20.79 5.84
CA ASN A 80 6.92 -22.05 6.36
C ASN A 80 7.63 -23.34 5.90
N GLY A 81 8.98 -23.30 5.74
CA GLY A 81 9.75 -24.47 5.32
C GLY A 81 9.76 -24.72 3.81
N GLN A 82 9.04 -23.93 3.03
CA GLN A 82 9.13 -23.93 1.57
C GLN A 82 10.11 -22.86 1.09
N THR A 83 11.04 -23.25 0.26
CA THR A 83 12.04 -22.35 -0.33
C THR A 83 11.55 -21.90 -1.69
N THR A 84 11.23 -20.62 -1.82
CA THR A 84 10.93 -20.00 -3.10
C THR A 84 12.17 -19.24 -3.56
N SER A 85 12.70 -19.59 -4.74
CA SER A 85 13.80 -18.89 -5.37
C SER A 85 13.25 -18.06 -6.53
N THR A 86 13.40 -16.74 -6.44
CA THR A 86 13.09 -15.83 -7.55
C THR A 86 14.39 -15.28 -8.10
N SER A 87 14.52 -15.32 -9.42
CA SER A 87 15.68 -14.77 -10.12
C SER A 87 15.22 -13.80 -11.18
N SER A 88 15.89 -12.67 -11.29
CA SER A 88 15.61 -11.69 -12.32
C SER A 88 16.90 -11.20 -13.00
N ILE A 89 16.76 -10.87 -14.28
CA ILE A 89 17.81 -10.19 -15.06
C ILE A 89 17.27 -8.83 -15.46
N THR A 90 18.06 -7.79 -15.22
CA THR A 90 17.73 -6.41 -15.58
C THR A 90 18.75 -5.88 -16.57
N PHE A 91 18.25 -5.37 -17.70
CA PHE A 91 19.03 -4.63 -18.69
C PHE A 91 18.78 -3.14 -18.48
N THR A 92 19.84 -2.39 -18.21
CA THR A 92 19.75 -0.98 -17.85
C THR A 92 20.43 -0.11 -18.90
N TYR A 93 19.73 0.93 -19.35
CA TYR A 93 20.25 2.01 -20.18
C TYR A 93 20.28 3.30 -19.36
N ILE A 94 21.29 4.13 -19.64
CA ILE A 94 21.31 5.54 -19.21
C ILE A 94 21.03 6.37 -20.46
N LEU A 95 19.93 7.10 -20.43
CA LEU A 95 19.45 7.95 -21.51
C LEU A 95 19.55 9.42 -21.10
N MET A 96 19.75 10.31 -22.08
CA MET A 96 19.66 11.76 -21.89
C MET A 96 18.52 12.31 -22.75
N ALA A 97 17.68 13.12 -22.15
CA ALA A 97 16.58 13.77 -22.85
C ALA A 97 17.08 14.93 -23.72
N THR A 98 16.76 14.92 -25.03
CA THR A 98 17.31 15.88 -25.98
C THR A 98 16.35 17.00 -26.36
N ALA A 99 15.04 16.78 -26.28
CA ALA A 99 14.02 17.74 -26.64
C ALA A 99 12.80 17.61 -25.72
N GLU A 100 12.09 18.72 -25.49
CA GLU A 100 10.83 18.72 -24.74
C GLU A 100 9.69 18.04 -25.52
N GLY A 101 8.75 17.42 -24.78
CA GLY A 101 7.58 16.76 -25.32
C GLY A 101 7.25 15.44 -24.63
N ASP A 102 6.18 14.81 -25.08
CA ASP A 102 5.76 13.48 -24.62
C ASP A 102 6.31 12.41 -25.57
N PHE A 103 7.18 11.54 -25.09
CA PHE A 103 7.80 10.48 -25.85
C PHE A 103 7.35 9.11 -25.36
N THR A 104 7.14 8.21 -26.31
CA THR A 104 6.85 6.80 -26.00
C THR A 104 8.00 5.93 -26.47
N ILE A 105 8.62 5.21 -25.53
CA ILE A 105 9.64 4.20 -25.82
C ILE A 105 8.89 2.87 -25.98
N PRO A 106 8.93 2.24 -27.16
CA PRO A 106 8.26 0.96 -27.39
C PRO A 106 8.83 -0.17 -26.53
N GLY A 107 8.12 -1.29 -26.43
CA GLY A 107 8.59 -2.47 -25.71
C GLY A 107 9.83 -3.09 -26.35
N ALA A 108 10.78 -3.53 -25.54
CA ALA A 108 11.90 -4.37 -25.96
C ALA A 108 11.45 -5.81 -26.20
N THR A 109 12.18 -6.55 -27.03
CA THR A 109 11.94 -7.98 -27.28
C THR A 109 13.03 -8.84 -26.67
N ILE A 110 12.66 -10.02 -26.18
CA ILE A 110 13.56 -10.96 -25.54
C ILE A 110 13.07 -12.40 -25.74
N THR A 111 13.97 -13.37 -25.76
CA THR A 111 13.62 -14.78 -25.67
C THR A 111 13.87 -15.25 -24.25
N ALA A 112 12.81 -15.56 -23.51
CA ALA A 112 12.83 -16.00 -22.12
C ALA A 112 12.23 -17.40 -22.00
N ASP A 113 12.98 -18.35 -21.42
CA ASP A 113 12.58 -19.77 -21.30
C ASP A 113 12.10 -20.39 -22.63
N GLY A 114 12.71 -19.97 -23.76
CA GLY A 114 12.36 -20.45 -25.11
C GLY A 114 11.19 -19.74 -25.79
N ASN A 115 10.49 -18.83 -25.09
CA ASN A 115 9.39 -18.06 -25.63
C ASN A 115 9.82 -16.61 -25.93
N GLN A 116 9.35 -16.07 -27.06
CA GLN A 116 9.55 -14.67 -27.37
C GLN A 116 8.57 -13.82 -26.57
N MET A 117 9.07 -12.81 -25.86
CA MET A 117 8.29 -11.88 -25.05
C MET A 117 8.60 -10.44 -25.47
N VAL A 118 7.60 -9.57 -25.27
CA VAL A 118 7.73 -8.14 -25.49
C VAL A 118 7.37 -7.44 -24.17
N SER A 119 8.17 -6.45 -23.76
CA SER A 119 7.85 -5.66 -22.58
C SER A 119 6.73 -4.66 -22.86
N ASN A 120 6.17 -4.05 -21.80
CA ASN A 120 5.34 -2.87 -21.95
C ASN A 120 6.13 -1.72 -22.60
N SER A 121 5.42 -0.80 -23.25
CA SER A 121 5.94 0.52 -23.61
C SER A 121 6.01 1.42 -22.39
N VAL A 122 6.91 2.42 -22.43
CA VAL A 122 7.08 3.42 -21.34
C VAL A 122 6.86 4.81 -21.94
N GLN A 123 6.04 5.61 -21.28
CA GLN A 123 5.85 7.03 -21.63
C GLN A 123 6.74 7.87 -20.71
N VAL A 124 7.50 8.78 -21.32
CA VAL A 124 8.36 9.73 -20.61
C VAL A 124 8.06 11.13 -21.11
N ARG A 125 7.59 11.99 -20.21
CA ARG A 125 7.40 13.40 -20.48
C ARG A 125 8.71 14.14 -20.27
N VAL A 126 9.19 14.82 -21.29
CA VAL A 126 10.39 15.68 -21.20
C VAL A 126 9.93 17.13 -21.00
N LEU A 127 10.27 17.66 -19.85
CA LEU A 127 9.96 19.04 -19.44
C LEU A 127 11.05 20.00 -19.92
N PRO A 128 10.76 21.30 -20.08
CA PRO A 128 11.76 22.33 -20.37
C PRO A 128 12.90 22.29 -19.34
N ALA A 129 14.09 22.70 -19.75
CA ALA A 129 15.21 22.90 -18.84
C ALA A 129 14.88 24.01 -17.83
N ASP A 130 15.47 23.97 -16.63
CA ASP A 130 15.36 25.05 -15.64
C ASP A 130 15.87 26.36 -16.24
N GLN A 131 15.07 27.41 -16.16
CA GLN A 131 15.53 28.75 -16.48
C GLN A 131 16.58 29.16 -15.43
N ALA A 132 17.83 29.28 -15.85
CA ALA A 132 18.88 29.79 -14.96
C ALA A 132 18.45 31.17 -14.46
N THR A 133 18.32 31.34 -13.14
CA THR A 133 18.22 32.65 -12.53
C THR A 133 19.50 33.40 -12.88
N ASN A 134 19.44 34.34 -13.83
CA ASN A 134 20.50 35.26 -14.15
C ASN A 134 20.83 36.12 -12.92
N GLY A 135 21.81 35.68 -12.16
CA GLY A 135 22.27 36.39 -10.95
C GLY A 135 23.44 35.67 -10.31
N ALA A 136 24.57 35.53 -11.03
CA ALA A 136 25.92 35.60 -10.46
C ALA A 136 26.99 35.21 -11.48
N SER A 137 27.70 36.23 -11.96
CA SER A 137 29.15 36.23 -12.25
C SER A 137 29.78 35.10 -13.05
N SER A 138 30.13 35.48 -14.25
CA SER A 138 31.22 34.96 -15.10
C SER A 138 32.45 34.53 -14.27
N GLY A 139 32.83 33.26 -14.32
CA GLY A 139 34.04 32.70 -13.76
C GLY A 139 34.43 31.44 -14.53
N ASN A 140 35.38 31.60 -15.44
CA ASN A 140 36.00 30.58 -16.29
C ASN A 140 36.66 29.45 -15.47
N GLY A 141 36.47 28.19 -15.84
CA GLY A 141 37.22 27.07 -15.28
C GLY A 141 36.57 25.71 -15.56
N GLY A 142 37.12 25.00 -16.57
CA GLY A 142 36.68 23.64 -16.94
C GLY A 142 36.87 22.62 -15.84
N GLY A 143 35.95 21.67 -15.77
CA GLY A 143 36.00 20.54 -14.85
C GLY A 143 34.75 19.71 -14.93
N GLN A 144 34.89 18.54 -15.46
CA GLN A 144 33.99 17.42 -15.58
C GLN A 144 33.11 17.23 -14.32
N SER A 145 31.79 17.26 -14.44
CA SER A 145 30.91 16.86 -13.34
C SER A 145 29.83 15.92 -13.80
N SER A 146 29.93 14.73 -13.31
CA SER A 146 28.87 13.73 -13.22
C SER A 146 27.97 14.04 -12.02
N GLY A 147 26.67 13.97 -12.23
CA GLY A 147 25.65 13.88 -11.16
C GLY A 147 24.98 15.21 -10.79
N THR A 148 23.71 15.30 -11.10
CA THR A 148 22.77 16.36 -10.72
C THR A 148 22.59 16.40 -9.20
N ALA A 149 23.54 17.02 -8.48
CA ALA A 149 23.30 17.48 -7.14
C ALA A 149 22.75 18.91 -7.23
N SER A 150 21.49 19.11 -6.89
CA SER A 150 20.89 20.42 -6.69
C SER A 150 21.85 21.29 -5.84
N ARG A 151 22.34 22.40 -6.40
CA ARG A 151 23.14 23.37 -5.65
C ARG A 151 22.32 23.91 -4.49
N ALA A 152 22.48 23.31 -3.31
CA ALA A 152 22.00 23.87 -2.06
C ALA A 152 22.77 25.17 -1.79
N SER A 153 22.04 26.29 -1.72
CA SER A 153 22.61 27.55 -1.25
C SER A 153 23.13 27.35 0.19
N SER A 154 24.32 27.85 0.46
CA SER A 154 25.05 27.70 1.73
C SER A 154 24.51 28.58 2.89
N GLY A 155 23.18 28.63 3.05
CA GLY A 155 22.49 29.26 4.19
C GLY A 155 21.66 28.24 4.96
N THR A 156 21.51 28.42 6.26
CA THR A 156 20.65 27.61 7.15
C THR A 156 19.16 27.78 6.85
N SER A 157 18.75 28.72 5.99
CA SER A 157 17.35 28.97 5.62
C SER A 157 16.97 28.27 4.30
N VAL A 158 15.75 27.74 4.23
CA VAL A 158 15.12 27.22 3.01
C VAL A 158 14.27 28.34 2.41
N SER A 159 14.54 28.71 1.15
CA SER A 159 13.81 29.76 0.46
C SER A 159 12.34 29.37 0.23
N ASN A 160 11.47 30.39 0.13
CA ASN A 160 10.06 30.17 -0.26
C ASN A 160 9.90 29.66 -1.69
N SER A 161 10.93 29.80 -2.53
CA SER A 161 10.99 29.19 -3.86
C SER A 161 11.42 27.71 -3.84
N ASP A 162 12.05 27.22 -2.76
CA ASP A 162 12.54 25.84 -2.69
C ASP A 162 11.48 24.85 -2.17
N LEU A 163 10.56 25.34 -1.35
CA LEU A 163 9.43 24.57 -0.83
C LEU A 163 8.23 25.49 -0.61
N PHE A 164 7.14 25.22 -1.29
CA PHE A 164 5.88 25.92 -1.14
C PHE A 164 4.69 25.00 -1.41
N ILE A 165 3.50 25.45 -1.00
CA ILE A 165 2.24 24.73 -1.22
C ILE A 165 1.29 25.69 -1.91
N THR A 166 0.71 25.22 -3.01
CA THR A 166 -0.36 25.95 -3.71
C THR A 166 -1.72 25.49 -3.23
N ALA A 167 -2.64 26.44 -3.09
CA ALA A 167 -4.06 26.16 -3.00
C ALA A 167 -4.70 26.61 -4.32
N THR A 168 -5.34 25.72 -5.04
CA THR A 168 -5.96 26.00 -6.32
C THR A 168 -7.40 25.52 -6.35
N ALA A 169 -8.31 26.39 -6.81
CA ALA A 169 -9.69 26.05 -7.07
C ALA A 169 -9.89 25.74 -8.55
N SER A 170 -10.63 24.69 -8.89
CA SER A 170 -10.94 24.33 -10.27
C SER A 170 -11.80 25.40 -10.99
N LYS A 171 -12.56 26.18 -10.19
CA LYS A 171 -13.38 27.30 -10.64
C LYS A 171 -13.29 28.42 -9.61
N THR A 172 -13.16 29.66 -10.07
CA THR A 172 -13.17 30.85 -9.19
C THR A 172 -14.53 31.53 -9.16
N THR A 173 -15.40 31.22 -10.12
CA THR A 173 -16.79 31.69 -10.19
C THR A 173 -17.70 30.49 -10.32
N VAL A 174 -18.66 30.34 -9.41
CA VAL A 174 -19.59 29.22 -9.32
C VAL A 174 -20.98 29.72 -8.92
N TYR A 175 -22.02 28.91 -9.10
CA TYR A 175 -23.33 29.16 -8.53
C TYR A 175 -23.42 28.62 -7.10
N GLU A 176 -24.41 29.10 -6.34
CA GLU A 176 -24.77 28.47 -5.05
C GLU A 176 -24.97 26.97 -5.25
N GLN A 177 -24.43 26.16 -4.32
CA GLN A 177 -24.48 24.69 -4.33
C GLN A 177 -23.75 24.02 -5.50
N GLU A 178 -23.11 24.78 -6.42
CA GLU A 178 -22.30 24.20 -7.49
C GLU A 178 -20.98 23.67 -6.91
N ALA A 179 -20.68 22.41 -7.22
CA ALA A 179 -19.45 21.77 -6.79
C ALA A 179 -18.21 22.34 -7.50
N PHE A 180 -17.13 22.57 -6.75
CA PHE A 180 -15.80 22.80 -7.31
C PHE A 180 -14.74 22.12 -6.48
N LEU A 181 -13.59 21.80 -7.10
CA LEU A 181 -12.48 21.13 -6.46
C LEU A 181 -11.47 22.14 -5.93
N LEU A 182 -11.11 22.03 -4.65
CA LEU A 182 -9.97 22.70 -4.03
C LEU A 182 -8.82 21.70 -3.88
N THR A 183 -7.65 22.02 -4.41
CA THR A 183 -6.46 21.18 -4.38
C THR A 183 -5.33 21.88 -3.64
N TYR A 184 -4.79 21.24 -2.62
CA TYR A 184 -3.51 21.60 -2.00
C TYR A 184 -2.41 20.74 -2.60
N LYS A 185 -1.44 21.39 -3.28
CA LYS A 185 -0.33 20.71 -3.95
C LYS A 185 1.00 21.22 -3.45
N ILE A 186 1.89 20.29 -3.14
CA ILE A 186 3.25 20.57 -2.66
C ILE A 186 4.18 20.64 -3.86
N TYR A 187 5.10 21.62 -3.82
CA TYR A 187 6.21 21.76 -4.75
C TYR A 187 7.50 21.89 -3.95
N THR A 188 8.47 21.02 -4.21
CA THR A 188 9.73 20.98 -3.48
C THR A 188 10.95 20.75 -4.36
N LEU A 189 12.04 21.44 -4.02
CA LEU A 189 13.40 21.21 -4.52
C LEU A 189 14.31 20.63 -3.41
N VAL A 190 13.76 20.47 -2.20
CA VAL A 190 14.50 20.04 -1.01
C VAL A 190 13.91 18.74 -0.47
N ASP A 191 14.69 18.04 0.34
CA ASP A 191 14.25 16.76 0.95
C ASP A 191 13.27 17.05 2.11
N LEU A 192 11.96 17.04 1.77
CA LEU A 192 10.87 17.18 2.73
C LEU A 192 10.67 15.84 3.46
N ARG A 193 10.91 15.82 4.76
CA ARG A 193 10.73 14.63 5.61
C ARG A 193 9.27 14.42 5.99
N MET A 194 8.68 15.43 6.65
CA MET A 194 7.30 15.39 7.11
C MET A 194 6.73 16.78 7.33
N PHE A 195 5.42 16.84 7.56
CA PHE A 195 4.77 17.98 8.16
C PHE A 195 4.53 17.68 9.65
N ASP A 196 5.13 18.48 10.53
CA ASP A 196 4.97 18.34 11.99
C ASP A 196 3.57 18.75 12.42
N ASN A 197 3.03 19.80 11.78
CA ASN A 197 1.70 20.31 12.04
C ASN A 197 1.06 20.87 10.77
N VAL A 198 -0.23 20.57 10.57
CA VAL A 198 -1.01 21.08 9.45
C VAL A 198 -2.32 21.64 9.96
N LYS A 199 -2.54 22.93 9.73
CA LYS A 199 -3.78 23.60 10.07
C LYS A 199 -4.47 24.07 8.80
N LEU A 200 -5.54 23.36 8.42
CA LEU A 200 -6.42 23.73 7.32
C LEU A 200 -7.47 24.76 7.78
N PRO A 201 -8.00 25.60 6.89
CA PRO A 201 -9.09 26.52 7.21
C PRO A 201 -10.42 25.80 7.42
N ASP A 202 -11.34 26.42 8.11
CA ASP A 202 -12.69 25.89 8.43
C ASP A 202 -13.67 26.01 7.25
N PHE A 203 -13.29 26.31 6.04
CA PHE A 203 -14.14 26.46 4.85
C PHE A 203 -15.49 27.15 5.12
N LYS A 204 -15.46 28.30 5.82
CA LYS A 204 -16.67 29.04 6.23
C LYS A 204 -17.51 29.41 5.00
N GLY A 205 -18.82 29.08 5.04
CA GLY A 205 -19.75 29.31 3.92
C GLY A 205 -19.75 28.21 2.86
N PHE A 206 -18.97 27.12 3.07
CA PHE A 206 -18.95 25.96 2.18
C PHE A 206 -19.28 24.68 2.94
N HIS A 207 -20.03 23.80 2.32
CA HIS A 207 -20.07 22.40 2.69
C HIS A 207 -18.89 21.70 2.02
N SER A 208 -18.04 21.04 2.79
CA SER A 208 -16.79 20.42 2.28
C SER A 208 -16.84 18.90 2.38
N GLN A 209 -16.26 18.22 1.40
CA GLN A 209 -16.02 16.78 1.42
C GLN A 209 -14.61 16.51 0.95
N GLU A 210 -13.83 15.78 1.75
CA GLU A 210 -12.46 15.40 1.39
C GLU A 210 -12.47 14.26 0.38
N VAL A 211 -11.63 14.38 -0.65
CA VAL A 211 -11.42 13.35 -1.66
C VAL A 211 -10.40 12.34 -1.13
N GLU A 212 -10.75 11.07 -1.11
CA GLU A 212 -9.81 10.01 -0.78
C GLU A 212 -8.74 9.90 -1.87
N LEU A 213 -7.50 10.17 -1.52
CA LEU A 213 -6.36 10.04 -2.39
C LEU A 213 -5.73 8.65 -2.24
N PRO A 214 -5.12 8.09 -3.31
CA PRO A 214 -4.39 6.82 -3.21
C PRO A 214 -3.31 6.84 -2.14
N ASN A 215 -3.12 5.71 -1.45
CA ASN A 215 -2.11 5.60 -0.38
C ASN A 215 -0.66 5.62 -0.93
N ASP A 216 -0.46 5.21 -2.17
CA ASP A 216 0.82 5.19 -2.89
C ASP A 216 1.09 6.51 -3.62
N ARG A 217 1.06 7.63 -2.90
CA ARG A 217 1.32 8.95 -3.50
C ARG A 217 2.73 8.99 -4.06
N ARG A 218 2.82 9.10 -5.39
CA ARG A 218 4.08 9.27 -6.08
C ARG A 218 4.40 10.74 -6.23
N TRP A 219 5.65 11.08 -6.01
CA TRP A 219 6.18 12.37 -6.38
C TRP A 219 6.39 12.39 -7.90
N GLY A 220 5.87 13.40 -8.55
CA GLY A 220 6.06 13.64 -9.98
C GLY A 220 6.92 14.88 -10.20
N LEU A 221 7.70 14.89 -11.28
CA LEU A 221 8.41 16.09 -11.71
C LEU A 221 7.46 16.98 -12.51
N GLU A 222 7.40 18.27 -12.15
CA GLU A 222 6.51 19.25 -12.79
C GLU A 222 7.22 20.58 -12.99
N HIS A 223 7.09 21.13 -14.21
CA HIS A 223 7.59 22.46 -14.52
C HIS A 223 6.62 23.53 -14.01
N TYR A 224 7.07 24.38 -13.10
CA TYR A 224 6.28 25.47 -12.54
C TYR A 224 7.10 26.74 -12.44
N LYS A 225 6.62 27.84 -13.06
CA LYS A 225 7.27 29.16 -13.06
C LYS A 225 8.76 29.12 -13.43
N GLY A 226 9.10 28.36 -14.49
CA GLY A 226 10.47 28.28 -15.01
C GLY A 226 11.41 27.33 -14.29
N ARG A 227 10.93 26.53 -13.33
CA ARG A 227 11.74 25.54 -12.58
C ARG A 227 11.03 24.19 -12.48
N ASN A 228 11.80 23.12 -12.41
CA ASN A 228 11.30 21.75 -12.29
C ASN A 228 11.27 21.33 -10.82
N TYR A 229 10.07 21.09 -10.29
CA TYR A 229 9.83 20.71 -8.90
C TYR A 229 9.39 19.27 -8.79
N GLN A 230 9.81 18.61 -7.74
CA GLN A 230 9.09 17.44 -7.26
C GLN A 230 7.75 17.91 -6.69
N SER A 231 6.64 17.37 -7.18
CA SER A 231 5.31 17.77 -6.78
C SER A 231 4.43 16.59 -6.42
N THR A 232 3.50 16.79 -5.49
CA THR A 232 2.47 15.81 -5.15
C THR A 232 1.23 16.51 -4.61
N ILE A 233 0.06 15.90 -4.81
CA ILE A 233 -1.19 16.38 -4.23
C ILE A 233 -1.20 15.99 -2.76
N TYR A 234 -1.31 16.97 -1.88
CA TYR A 234 -1.39 16.75 -0.44
C TYR A 234 -2.80 16.38 -0.01
N ARG A 235 -3.80 17.23 -0.33
CA ARG A 235 -5.22 16.99 -0.07
C ARG A 235 -6.10 17.63 -1.15
N GLN A 236 -7.26 17.07 -1.34
CA GLN A 236 -8.30 17.64 -2.21
C GLN A 236 -9.64 17.66 -1.49
N PHE A 237 -10.41 18.70 -1.72
CA PHE A 237 -11.74 18.87 -1.18
C PHE A 237 -12.70 19.28 -2.30
N VAL A 238 -13.87 18.66 -2.34
CA VAL A 238 -15.00 19.17 -3.11
C VAL A 238 -15.81 20.08 -2.21
N LEU A 239 -15.96 21.32 -2.64
CA LEU A 239 -16.65 22.37 -1.89
C LEU A 239 -17.94 22.74 -2.60
N PHE A 240 -19.00 22.96 -1.81
CA PHE A 240 -20.32 23.40 -2.23
C PHE A 240 -20.65 24.71 -1.50
N PRO A 241 -20.66 25.88 -2.17
CA PRO A 241 -20.98 27.13 -1.50
C PRO A 241 -22.44 27.17 -1.06
N GLN A 242 -22.67 27.64 0.17
CA GLN A 242 -24.00 27.63 0.79
C GLN A 242 -24.74 28.96 0.60
N GLN A 243 -24.09 30.01 0.17
CA GLN A 243 -24.66 31.34 0.00
C GLN A 243 -23.96 32.08 -1.15
N ALA A 244 -24.68 32.99 -1.78
CA ALA A 244 -24.13 33.88 -2.81
C ALA A 244 -23.23 34.96 -2.22
N GLY A 245 -22.33 35.48 -3.05
CA GLY A 245 -21.40 36.55 -2.69
C GLY A 245 -19.95 36.11 -2.81
N LYS A 246 -19.05 36.96 -2.37
CA LYS A 246 -17.61 36.64 -2.35
C LYS A 246 -17.27 35.88 -1.09
N LEU A 247 -17.03 34.59 -1.24
CA LEU A 247 -16.59 33.72 -0.15
C LEU A 247 -15.08 33.55 -0.20
N THR A 248 -14.46 33.57 0.96
CA THR A 248 -13.01 33.49 1.07
C THR A 248 -12.61 32.18 1.75
N ILE A 249 -11.64 31.49 1.16
CA ILE A 249 -10.95 30.35 1.74
C ILE A 249 -9.64 30.87 2.32
N ASP A 250 -9.51 30.83 3.64
CA ASP A 250 -8.35 31.33 4.35
C ASP A 250 -7.08 30.51 4.05
N ALA A 251 -5.91 31.09 4.36
CA ALA A 251 -4.64 30.42 4.17
C ALA A 251 -4.53 29.18 5.09
N ALA A 252 -4.11 28.07 4.53
CA ALA A 252 -3.68 26.91 5.28
C ALA A 252 -2.24 27.07 5.76
N ARG A 253 -1.95 26.59 6.96
CA ARG A 253 -0.61 26.61 7.56
C ARG A 253 -0.03 25.19 7.62
N PHE A 254 1.24 25.08 7.19
CA PHE A 254 2.00 23.85 7.21
C PHE A 254 3.34 24.11 7.90
N ASP A 255 3.64 23.38 8.95
CA ASP A 255 4.94 23.40 9.61
C ASP A 255 5.71 22.15 9.12
N ALA A 256 6.76 22.37 8.33
CA ALA A 256 7.52 21.34 7.63
C ALA A 256 8.89 21.11 8.26
N SER A 257 9.31 19.84 8.37
CA SER A 257 10.67 19.42 8.70
C SER A 257 11.39 18.96 7.43
N ILE A 258 12.52 19.59 7.15
CA ILE A 258 13.30 19.45 5.93
C ILE A 258 14.70 18.94 6.29
N ALA A 259 15.18 17.89 5.62
CA ALA A 259 16.56 17.47 5.75
C ALA A 259 17.45 18.27 4.79
N LYS A 260 18.39 19.00 5.33
CA LYS A 260 19.39 19.74 4.56
C LYS A 260 20.75 19.10 4.75
N ALA A 261 21.41 18.76 3.64
CA ALA A 261 22.78 18.27 3.68
C ALA A 261 23.71 19.39 4.16
N THR A 262 24.51 19.11 5.17
CA THR A 262 25.59 20.00 5.63
C THR A 262 26.92 19.51 5.05
N GLN A 263 27.73 20.42 4.56
CA GLN A 263 29.13 20.11 4.32
C GLN A 263 29.80 20.03 5.70
N VAL A 264 30.00 18.81 6.20
CA VAL A 264 30.78 18.60 7.41
C VAL A 264 32.24 18.88 7.04
N ALA A 265 32.78 19.96 7.59
CA ALA A 265 34.18 20.35 7.39
C ALA A 265 35.16 19.39 8.08
N ASP A 266 34.68 18.56 9.03
CA ASP A 266 35.50 17.62 9.78
C ASP A 266 34.88 16.20 9.77
N PRO A 267 35.58 15.20 9.18
CA PRO A 267 35.18 13.80 9.22
C PRO A 267 35.05 13.23 10.65
N PHE A 268 35.70 13.86 11.63
CA PHE A 268 35.70 13.45 13.02
C PHE A 268 34.38 13.83 13.73
N GLU A 269 33.82 15.01 13.47
CA GLU A 269 32.49 15.40 13.98
C GLU A 269 31.36 14.54 13.41
N ALA A 270 31.48 14.13 12.15
CA ALA A 270 30.50 13.22 11.51
C ALA A 270 30.44 11.86 12.21
N PHE A 271 31.59 11.37 12.70
CA PHE A 271 31.68 10.10 13.40
C PHE A 271 31.01 10.13 14.79
N PHE A 272 31.17 11.23 15.54
CA PHE A 272 30.59 11.38 16.88
C PHE A 272 29.11 11.78 16.90
N ASN A 273 28.61 12.43 15.84
CA ASN A 273 27.19 12.81 15.69
C ASN A 273 26.32 11.74 14.98
N GLY A 274 26.71 10.47 15.02
CA GLY A 274 25.94 9.37 14.45
C GLY A 274 25.96 9.30 12.93
N GLY A 275 26.92 9.91 12.25
CA GLY A 275 27.16 9.75 10.81
C GLY A 275 26.14 10.43 9.89
N SER A 276 25.22 11.24 10.39
CA SER A 276 24.24 11.92 9.56
C SER A 276 24.78 13.28 9.10
N ASN A 277 25.05 13.41 7.82
CA ASN A 277 25.42 14.68 7.16
C ASN A 277 24.19 15.60 6.92
N TYR A 278 23.11 15.44 7.70
CA TYR A 278 21.87 16.18 7.51
C TYR A 278 21.49 16.92 8.79
N VAL A 279 21.13 18.19 8.64
CA VAL A 279 20.51 18.99 9.71
C VAL A 279 19.03 19.14 9.39
N GLU A 280 18.19 18.97 10.40
CA GLU A 280 16.76 19.23 10.30
C GLU A 280 16.48 20.72 10.39
N VAL A 281 15.83 21.27 9.37
CA VAL A 281 15.40 22.67 9.30
C VAL A 281 13.89 22.72 9.34
N LYS A 282 13.33 23.49 10.28
CA LYS A 282 11.88 23.73 10.37
C LYS A 282 11.47 24.94 9.57
N LYS A 283 10.37 24.81 8.80
CA LYS A 283 9.83 25.89 7.99
C LYS A 283 8.31 25.92 8.07
N THR A 284 7.77 27.10 8.36
CA THR A 284 6.33 27.36 8.25
C THR A 284 5.99 27.86 6.85
N ILE A 285 5.00 27.23 6.21
CA ILE A 285 4.49 27.55 4.89
C ILE A 285 3.03 27.97 5.02
N LEU A 286 2.67 29.10 4.44
CA LEU A 286 1.29 29.55 4.33
C LEU A 286 0.88 29.49 2.87
N THR A 287 -0.31 28.90 2.60
CA THR A 287 -0.88 28.96 1.25
C THR A 287 -1.48 30.34 0.99
N PRO A 288 -1.64 30.74 -0.29
CA PRO A 288 -2.40 31.92 -0.61
C PRO A 288 -3.86 31.74 -0.18
N GLN A 289 -4.49 32.85 0.22
CA GLN A 289 -5.94 32.94 0.41
C GLN A 289 -6.62 32.94 -0.97
N LEU A 290 -7.78 32.27 -1.08
CA LEU A 290 -8.55 32.19 -2.30
C LEU A 290 -9.90 32.88 -2.11
N THR A 291 -10.32 33.64 -3.12
CA THR A 291 -11.66 34.25 -3.16
C THR A 291 -12.47 33.55 -4.26
N ILE A 292 -13.65 33.06 -3.92
CA ILE A 292 -14.60 32.43 -4.82
C ILE A 292 -15.81 33.36 -4.97
N ASP A 293 -16.11 33.73 -6.20
CA ASP A 293 -17.28 34.54 -6.55
C ASP A 293 -18.50 33.62 -6.76
N VAL A 294 -19.39 33.60 -5.78
CA VAL A 294 -20.57 32.73 -5.78
C VAL A 294 -21.76 33.50 -6.30
N LYS A 295 -22.26 33.13 -7.46
CA LYS A 295 -23.47 33.72 -8.07
C LYS A 295 -24.71 33.12 -7.44
N PRO A 296 -25.75 33.95 -7.19
CA PRO A 296 -27.04 33.43 -6.80
C PRO A 296 -27.64 32.61 -7.94
N LEU A 297 -28.47 31.63 -7.59
CA LEU A 297 -29.26 30.92 -8.58
C LEU A 297 -30.22 31.89 -9.27
N PRO A 298 -30.43 31.76 -10.60
CA PRO A 298 -31.30 32.67 -11.36
C PRO A 298 -32.72 32.79 -10.79
N VAL A 299 -33.37 33.91 -11.04
CA VAL A 299 -34.78 34.10 -10.72
C VAL A 299 -35.66 33.13 -11.50
N GLY A 300 -36.89 32.85 -11.04
CA GLY A 300 -37.80 31.87 -11.68
C GLY A 300 -37.61 30.45 -11.16
N LYS A 301 -37.11 30.29 -9.96
CA LYS A 301 -37.01 29.01 -9.26
C LYS A 301 -38.37 28.32 -9.17
N PRO A 302 -38.53 27.07 -9.70
CA PRO A 302 -39.77 26.30 -9.62
C PRO A 302 -40.17 26.01 -8.16
N ALA A 303 -41.47 25.86 -7.89
CA ALA A 303 -41.97 25.57 -6.56
C ALA A 303 -41.51 24.22 -6.02
N ASP A 304 -41.29 23.27 -6.91
CA ASP A 304 -40.80 21.92 -6.67
C ASP A 304 -39.28 21.79 -6.77
N PHE A 305 -38.55 22.90 -6.62
CA PHE A 305 -37.08 22.88 -6.70
C PHE A 305 -36.49 22.08 -5.56
N SER A 306 -35.77 21.01 -5.90
CA SER A 306 -35.18 20.06 -4.95
C SER A 306 -33.91 20.54 -4.24
N GLY A 307 -33.42 21.75 -4.58
CA GLY A 307 -32.06 22.20 -4.15
C GLY A 307 -30.93 21.61 -5.00
N GLY A 308 -31.27 20.87 -6.05
CA GLY A 308 -30.28 20.23 -6.93
C GLY A 308 -29.56 21.24 -7.82
N VAL A 309 -28.22 21.19 -7.81
CA VAL A 309 -27.34 21.94 -8.71
C VAL A 309 -26.34 20.96 -9.31
N GLY A 310 -26.42 20.77 -10.62
CA GLY A 310 -25.63 19.77 -11.32
C GLY A 310 -26.33 19.23 -12.56
N GLU A 311 -26.08 17.98 -12.88
CA GLU A 311 -26.72 17.25 -13.98
C GLU A 311 -27.37 15.99 -13.41
N PHE A 312 -28.71 15.91 -13.49
CA PHE A 312 -29.46 14.84 -12.86
C PHE A 312 -30.48 14.20 -13.79
N ASN A 313 -30.81 12.98 -13.48
CA ASN A 313 -31.92 12.22 -14.04
C ASN A 313 -32.73 11.59 -12.91
N ILE A 314 -34.04 11.40 -13.11
CA ILE A 314 -34.94 10.70 -12.19
C ILE A 314 -35.66 9.57 -12.92
N THR A 315 -35.73 8.42 -12.28
CA THR A 315 -36.57 7.30 -12.71
C THR A 315 -37.41 6.82 -11.54
N SER A 316 -38.58 6.28 -11.84
CA SER A 316 -39.46 5.67 -10.84
C SER A 316 -39.77 4.22 -11.21
N SER A 317 -40.11 3.43 -10.23
CA SER A 317 -40.66 2.08 -10.42
C SER A 317 -41.58 1.74 -9.26
N ILE A 318 -42.54 0.87 -9.52
CA ILE A 318 -43.49 0.34 -8.52
C ILE A 318 -43.36 -1.18 -8.44
N ASN A 319 -43.52 -1.76 -7.26
CA ASN A 319 -43.36 -3.21 -7.08
C ASN A 319 -44.50 -4.02 -7.71
N SER A 320 -45.75 -3.49 -7.70
CA SER A 320 -46.90 -4.11 -8.35
C SER A 320 -47.99 -3.08 -8.58
N THR A 321 -48.70 -3.20 -9.70
CA THR A 321 -49.92 -2.42 -10.03
C THR A 321 -51.19 -3.12 -9.64
N ASN A 322 -51.18 -4.44 -9.37
CA ASN A 322 -52.32 -5.21 -8.88
C ASN A 322 -51.99 -5.73 -7.49
N VAL A 323 -52.69 -5.26 -6.49
CA VAL A 323 -52.46 -5.58 -5.09
C VAL A 323 -53.80 -5.83 -4.37
N LYS A 324 -53.77 -6.38 -3.18
CA LYS A 324 -54.95 -6.52 -2.32
C LYS A 324 -54.92 -5.51 -1.21
N THR A 325 -56.10 -5.27 -0.60
CA THR A 325 -56.14 -4.42 0.61
C THR A 325 -55.21 -4.98 1.67
N ASN A 326 -54.47 -4.08 2.33
CA ASN A 326 -53.39 -4.33 3.29
C ASN A 326 -52.10 -4.92 2.72
N ASP A 327 -51.97 -5.04 1.41
CA ASP A 327 -50.68 -5.37 0.77
C ASP A 327 -49.79 -4.11 0.70
N ALA A 328 -48.51 -4.27 0.86
CA ALA A 328 -47.57 -3.16 0.79
C ALA A 328 -47.25 -2.77 -0.67
N VAL A 329 -47.45 -1.52 -1.00
CA VAL A 329 -47.04 -0.90 -2.27
C VAL A 329 -45.78 -0.08 -2.02
N THR A 330 -44.74 -0.34 -2.83
CA THR A 330 -43.50 0.39 -2.75
C THR A 330 -43.26 1.15 -4.05
N VAL A 331 -43.20 2.48 -3.94
CA VAL A 331 -42.75 3.35 -5.05
C VAL A 331 -41.27 3.70 -4.81
N LYS A 332 -40.44 3.32 -5.73
CA LYS A 332 -38.99 3.56 -5.71
C LYS A 332 -38.64 4.68 -6.68
N LEU A 333 -38.06 5.75 -6.18
CA LEU A 333 -37.47 6.83 -6.96
C LEU A 333 -35.94 6.68 -6.97
N VAL A 334 -35.34 6.81 -8.12
CA VAL A 334 -33.88 6.81 -8.28
C VAL A 334 -33.46 8.11 -8.94
N ILE A 335 -32.82 8.99 -8.18
CA ILE A 335 -32.19 10.20 -8.68
C ILE A 335 -30.72 9.88 -8.92
N SER A 336 -30.27 9.95 -10.17
CA SER A 336 -28.90 9.68 -10.56
C SER A 336 -28.28 10.90 -11.24
N GLY A 337 -26.94 11.04 -11.14
CA GLY A 337 -26.26 12.15 -11.80
C GLY A 337 -24.99 12.58 -11.09
N THR A 338 -24.60 13.84 -11.37
CA THR A 338 -23.39 14.45 -10.78
C THR A 338 -23.71 15.87 -10.32
N GLY A 339 -23.35 16.19 -9.09
CA GLY A 339 -23.63 17.50 -8.47
C GLY A 339 -23.69 17.40 -6.95
N ASN A 340 -24.60 18.15 -6.33
CA ASN A 340 -24.81 18.18 -4.89
C ASN A 340 -25.80 17.11 -4.38
N LEU A 341 -25.73 15.87 -4.89
CA LEU A 341 -26.66 14.76 -4.62
C LEU A 341 -27.02 14.54 -3.14
N LYS A 342 -26.08 14.76 -2.23
CA LYS A 342 -26.31 14.60 -0.77
C LYS A 342 -27.23 15.69 -0.20
N LEU A 343 -27.24 16.86 -0.82
CA LEU A 343 -27.99 18.04 -0.37
C LEU A 343 -29.39 18.15 -0.98
N LEU A 344 -29.75 17.19 -1.87
CA LEU A 344 -31.07 17.16 -2.50
C LEU A 344 -32.17 16.86 -1.47
N SER A 345 -33.26 17.65 -1.50
CA SER A 345 -34.52 17.30 -0.85
C SER A 345 -35.14 16.06 -1.49
N ASN A 346 -35.82 15.24 -0.73
CA ASN A 346 -36.54 14.08 -1.27
C ASN A 346 -37.80 14.59 -1.99
N PRO A 347 -38.03 14.28 -3.28
CA PRO A 347 -39.26 14.58 -3.94
C PRO A 347 -40.44 13.86 -3.26
N GLU A 348 -41.54 14.55 -3.04
CA GLU A 348 -42.71 13.99 -2.40
C GLU A 348 -43.52 13.13 -3.38
N VAL A 349 -43.88 11.90 -2.95
CA VAL A 349 -44.85 11.05 -3.65
C VAL A 349 -46.20 11.23 -3.03
N LYS A 350 -47.18 11.71 -3.80
CA LYS A 350 -48.56 11.91 -3.31
C LYS A 350 -49.35 10.62 -3.46
N PHE A 351 -49.60 9.97 -2.37
CA PHE A 351 -50.51 8.82 -2.30
C PHE A 351 -51.95 9.26 -2.08
N PRO A 352 -52.96 8.49 -2.54
CA PRO A 352 -54.36 8.72 -2.22
C PRO A 352 -54.62 8.67 -0.70
N GLU A 353 -55.69 9.37 -0.23
CA GLU A 353 -56.03 9.48 1.20
C GLU A 353 -56.32 8.13 1.86
N ASP A 354 -56.77 7.14 1.09
CA ASP A 354 -57.05 5.78 1.57
C ASP A 354 -55.80 4.93 1.83
N PHE A 355 -54.61 5.51 1.66
CA PHE A 355 -53.34 4.82 1.86
C PHE A 355 -52.71 5.23 3.18
N GLU A 356 -52.27 4.27 3.97
CA GLU A 356 -51.37 4.51 5.08
C GLU A 356 -49.95 4.63 4.57
N VAL A 357 -49.37 5.82 4.70
CA VAL A 357 -48.05 6.16 4.13
C VAL A 357 -47.00 6.16 5.24
N TYR A 358 -45.85 5.59 4.99
CA TYR A 358 -44.70 5.53 5.89
C TYR A 358 -43.56 6.43 5.44
N ASP A 359 -42.70 6.80 6.38
CA ASP A 359 -41.50 7.57 6.08
C ASP A 359 -40.61 6.87 5.03
N PRO A 360 -40.07 7.61 4.04
CA PRO A 360 -39.31 7.02 2.99
C PRO A 360 -37.94 6.52 3.48
N LYS A 361 -37.54 5.35 2.99
CA LYS A 361 -36.20 4.84 3.17
C LYS A 361 -35.27 5.44 2.09
N VAL A 362 -34.13 6.00 2.53
CA VAL A 362 -33.17 6.64 1.63
C VAL A 362 -31.86 5.85 1.66
N ASP A 363 -31.42 5.40 0.48
CA ASP A 363 -30.12 4.75 0.27
C ASP A 363 -29.28 5.60 -0.69
N ASN A 364 -28.09 6.00 -0.24
CA ASN A 364 -27.19 6.88 -0.96
C ASN A 364 -25.98 6.10 -1.49
N LYS A 365 -25.84 5.99 -2.81
CA LYS A 365 -24.73 5.32 -3.50
C LYS A 365 -23.90 6.35 -4.24
N PHE A 366 -23.10 7.14 -3.51
CA PHE A 366 -22.32 8.23 -4.05
C PHE A 366 -20.83 7.90 -4.10
N ARG A 367 -20.20 8.38 -5.14
CA ARG A 367 -18.76 8.46 -5.27
C ARG A 367 -18.36 9.92 -5.46
N LEU A 368 -17.38 10.39 -4.71
CA LEU A 368 -16.85 11.74 -4.87
C LEU A 368 -16.00 11.82 -6.15
N THR A 369 -16.25 12.86 -6.94
CA THR A 369 -15.53 13.17 -8.18
C THR A 369 -15.10 14.63 -8.17
N ASN A 370 -14.24 15.01 -9.13
CA ASN A 370 -13.78 16.40 -9.27
C ASN A 370 -14.93 17.40 -9.59
N SER A 371 -16.07 16.89 -10.06
CA SER A 371 -17.25 17.70 -10.44
C SER A 371 -18.38 17.61 -9.42
N GLY A 372 -18.15 17.03 -8.24
CA GLY A 372 -19.14 16.81 -7.19
C GLY A 372 -19.37 15.35 -6.87
N LEU A 373 -20.48 15.06 -6.19
CA LEU A 373 -20.90 13.68 -5.94
C LEU A 373 -21.53 13.11 -7.21
N SER A 374 -21.02 11.96 -7.67
CA SER A 374 -21.60 11.19 -8.77
C SER A 374 -22.16 9.88 -8.24
N GLY A 375 -23.33 9.47 -8.72
CA GLY A 375 -23.98 8.24 -8.29
C GLY A 375 -25.50 8.34 -8.29
N SER A 376 -26.12 7.69 -7.31
CA SER A 376 -27.58 7.67 -7.20
C SER A 376 -28.06 7.78 -5.75
N LYS A 377 -29.17 8.50 -5.58
CA LYS A 377 -29.98 8.57 -4.36
C LYS A 377 -31.24 7.76 -4.61
N VAL A 378 -31.40 6.67 -3.89
CA VAL A 378 -32.55 5.77 -4.00
C VAL A 378 -33.49 6.08 -2.84
N ILE A 379 -34.75 6.37 -3.15
CA ILE A 379 -35.77 6.73 -2.17
C ILE A 379 -36.94 5.75 -2.35
N GLU A 380 -37.25 4.97 -1.33
CA GLU A 380 -38.32 3.98 -1.35
C GLU A 380 -39.45 4.45 -0.43
N TYR A 381 -40.62 4.73 -1.03
CA TYR A 381 -41.84 5.11 -0.34
C TYR A 381 -42.71 3.90 -0.20
N LEU A 382 -43.10 3.62 1.02
CA LEU A 382 -44.00 2.53 1.36
C LEU A 382 -45.39 3.08 1.67
N ALA A 383 -46.41 2.51 1.05
CA ALA A 383 -47.81 2.83 1.33
C ALA A 383 -48.66 1.56 1.34
N ILE A 384 -49.70 1.52 2.16
CA ILE A 384 -50.59 0.38 2.31
C ILE A 384 -52.04 0.83 2.03
N PRO A 385 -52.69 0.36 0.93
CA PRO A 385 -54.09 0.66 0.66
C PRO A 385 -54.99 -0.02 1.65
N ARG A 386 -55.93 0.74 2.23
CA ARG A 386 -56.89 0.23 3.21
C ARG A 386 -58.21 -0.18 2.58
N ASN A 387 -58.56 0.38 1.44
CA ASN A 387 -59.82 0.14 0.75
C ASN A 387 -59.55 -0.46 -0.66
N ALA A 388 -60.51 -1.28 -1.17
CA ALA A 388 -60.45 -1.78 -2.53
C ALA A 388 -60.93 -0.70 -3.51
N GLY A 389 -60.30 -0.61 -4.67
CA GLY A 389 -60.62 0.40 -5.69
C GLY A 389 -59.50 0.54 -6.73
N THR A 390 -59.73 1.45 -7.68
CA THR A 390 -58.70 1.86 -8.63
C THR A 390 -58.16 3.22 -8.22
N TYR A 391 -56.87 3.29 -7.98
CA TYR A 391 -56.20 4.50 -7.47
C TYR A 391 -55.10 4.96 -8.46
N LYS A 392 -54.86 6.27 -8.48
CA LYS A 392 -53.79 6.85 -9.27
C LYS A 392 -52.73 7.46 -8.35
N ILE A 393 -51.47 7.07 -8.56
CA ILE A 393 -50.32 7.74 -7.97
C ILE A 393 -49.79 8.68 -9.04
N PRO A 394 -49.85 10.01 -8.83
CA PRO A 394 -49.47 10.98 -9.84
C PRO A 394 -47.95 10.96 -10.11
N ALA A 395 -47.57 11.37 -11.30
CA ALA A 395 -46.17 11.56 -11.67
C ALA A 395 -45.47 12.55 -10.73
N VAL A 396 -44.27 12.19 -10.29
CA VAL A 396 -43.45 13.00 -9.40
C VAL A 396 -42.62 13.97 -10.23
N LYS A 397 -42.65 15.25 -9.89
CA LYS A 397 -41.83 16.30 -10.50
C LYS A 397 -40.54 16.49 -9.70
N PHE A 398 -39.44 16.61 -10.40
CA PHE A 398 -38.11 16.85 -9.84
C PHE A 398 -37.45 18.00 -10.59
N SER A 399 -37.35 19.15 -9.95
CA SER A 399 -36.76 20.34 -10.54
C SER A 399 -35.37 20.62 -9.94
N TYR A 400 -34.43 20.90 -10.80
CA TYR A 400 -33.04 21.20 -10.44
C TYR A 400 -32.44 22.28 -11.33
N PHE A 401 -31.34 22.88 -10.93
CA PHE A 401 -30.57 23.82 -11.72
C PHE A 401 -29.48 23.10 -12.50
N ASP A 402 -29.57 23.11 -13.82
CA ASP A 402 -28.57 22.54 -14.72
C ASP A 402 -27.47 23.59 -15.00
N ILE A 403 -26.26 23.28 -14.55
CA ILE A 403 -25.08 24.16 -14.70
C ILE A 403 -24.65 24.34 -16.16
N ASN A 404 -24.91 23.35 -17.03
CA ASN A 404 -24.52 23.38 -18.44
C ASN A 404 -25.41 24.33 -19.22
N SER A 405 -26.73 24.19 -19.07
CA SER A 405 -27.70 25.08 -19.73
C SER A 405 -27.94 26.37 -18.94
N ARG A 406 -27.46 26.49 -17.71
CA ARG A 406 -27.66 27.61 -16.78
C ARG A 406 -29.16 27.95 -16.59
N SER A 407 -29.97 26.90 -16.51
CA SER A 407 -31.42 27.03 -16.39
C SER A 407 -32.01 25.95 -15.51
N TYR A 408 -33.21 26.20 -14.98
CA TYR A 408 -33.94 25.17 -14.26
C TYR A 408 -34.51 24.15 -15.23
N LYS A 409 -34.33 22.88 -14.92
CA LYS A 409 -34.93 21.74 -15.60
C LYS A 409 -35.88 21.03 -14.68
N THR A 410 -37.04 20.64 -15.19
CA THR A 410 -38.02 19.82 -14.49
C THR A 410 -38.13 18.47 -15.20
N LEU A 411 -37.82 17.41 -14.49
CA LEU A 411 -38.02 16.05 -14.93
C LEU A 411 -39.29 15.51 -14.28
N THR A 412 -40.01 14.65 -14.99
CA THR A 412 -41.27 14.06 -14.51
C THR A 412 -41.16 12.54 -14.64
N THR A 413 -41.55 11.83 -13.60
CA THR A 413 -41.62 10.37 -13.63
C THR A 413 -42.91 9.91 -14.33
N GLU A 414 -43.09 8.60 -14.44
CA GLU A 414 -44.34 8.01 -14.89
C GLU A 414 -45.39 8.11 -13.77
N GLU A 415 -46.70 8.18 -14.14
CA GLU A 415 -47.83 7.98 -13.24
C GLU A 415 -48.17 6.49 -13.14
N TYR A 416 -48.72 6.05 -12.00
CA TYR A 416 -49.10 4.65 -11.80
C TYR A 416 -50.59 4.55 -11.50
N GLU A 417 -51.27 3.61 -12.15
CA GLU A 417 -52.62 3.19 -11.86
C GLU A 417 -52.58 1.86 -11.11
N LEU A 418 -53.13 1.85 -9.89
CA LEU A 418 -53.19 0.67 -9.03
C LEU A 418 -54.61 0.12 -8.97
N HIS A 419 -54.74 -1.18 -9.18
CA HIS A 419 -55.96 -1.95 -8.95
C HIS A 419 -55.83 -2.68 -7.62
N VAL A 420 -56.62 -2.24 -6.65
CA VAL A 420 -56.67 -2.83 -5.29
C VAL A 420 -57.89 -3.72 -5.16
N GLU A 421 -57.67 -5.02 -5.12
CA GLU A 421 -58.72 -6.01 -4.89
C GLU A 421 -59.01 -6.17 -3.37
N LYS A 422 -60.21 -6.66 -3.03
CA LYS A 422 -60.53 -6.98 -1.65
C LYS A 422 -59.72 -8.18 -1.17
N GLY A 423 -58.86 -8.03 -0.20
CA GLY A 423 -58.08 -9.10 0.43
C GLY A 423 -58.96 -9.98 1.32
N ALA A 424 -58.67 -11.27 1.40
CA ALA A 424 -59.22 -12.15 2.43
C ALA A 424 -58.65 -11.70 3.78
N GLY A 425 -59.51 -11.30 4.70
CA GLY A 425 -59.25 -10.55 5.94
C GLY A 425 -58.23 -11.17 6.93
N ASN A 426 -57.05 -11.51 6.52
CA ASN A 426 -55.93 -11.87 7.39
C ASN A 426 -54.72 -10.97 7.08
N ALA A 427 -54.53 -9.93 7.89
CA ALA A 427 -53.46 -8.96 7.77
C ALA A 427 -52.04 -9.50 7.95
N ALA A 428 -51.83 -10.82 7.99
CA ALA A 428 -50.58 -11.43 8.48
C ALA A 428 -49.60 -11.94 7.40
N GLN A 429 -49.95 -11.88 6.11
CA GLN A 429 -49.15 -12.61 5.11
C GLN A 429 -48.28 -11.78 4.14
N THR A 430 -48.35 -10.44 4.18
CA THR A 430 -47.77 -9.66 3.06
C THR A 430 -46.49 -8.89 3.37
N ILE A 431 -45.88 -9.11 4.51
CA ILE A 431 -44.61 -8.42 4.88
C ILE A 431 -43.35 -9.21 4.46
N ALA A 432 -43.50 -10.25 3.62
CA ALA A 432 -42.41 -11.18 3.31
C ALA A 432 -41.32 -10.64 2.38
N ASN A 433 -41.46 -9.46 1.75
CA ASN A 433 -40.50 -8.95 0.77
C ASN A 433 -39.67 -7.74 1.23
N PHE A 434 -39.76 -7.36 2.50
CA PHE A 434 -38.85 -6.36 3.06
C PHE A 434 -37.56 -7.00 3.58
N THR A 435 -36.44 -6.62 3.02
CA THR A 435 -35.12 -7.22 3.26
C THR A 435 -34.39 -6.69 4.50
N SER A 436 -35.05 -5.99 5.43
CA SER A 436 -34.36 -5.57 6.64
C SER A 436 -35.16 -5.96 7.90
N LYS A 437 -34.48 -6.73 8.73
CA LYS A 437 -34.99 -7.23 10.02
C LYS A 437 -35.23 -6.13 11.07
N GLU A 438 -34.68 -4.93 10.83
CA GLU A 438 -34.73 -3.78 11.74
C GLU A 438 -35.97 -2.92 11.48
N ASP A 439 -36.43 -2.81 10.22
CA ASP A 439 -37.63 -2.05 9.86
C ASP A 439 -38.94 -2.74 10.33
N LEU A 440 -38.88 -4.06 10.56
CA LEU A 440 -39.99 -4.84 11.10
C LEU A 440 -40.27 -4.64 12.60
N LYS A 441 -39.29 -4.09 13.35
CA LYS A 441 -39.38 -3.91 14.80
C LYS A 441 -40.25 -2.73 15.21
N VAL A 442 -40.36 -1.73 14.34
CA VAL A 442 -41.13 -0.48 14.63
C VAL A 442 -42.61 -0.63 14.29
N LEU A 443 -42.96 -1.53 13.36
CA LEU A 443 -44.34 -1.70 12.88
C LEU A 443 -45.24 -2.57 13.75
N ASN A 444 -44.75 -3.16 14.85
CA ASN A 444 -45.45 -4.19 15.58
C ASN A 444 -45.23 -4.17 17.08
N GLU A 445 -45.77 -3.21 17.75
CA GLU A 445 -45.96 -3.24 19.22
C GLU A 445 -47.21 -4.00 19.70
N ASP A 446 -47.95 -4.65 18.80
CA ASP A 446 -49.15 -5.41 19.24
C ASP A 446 -48.86 -6.91 19.40
N ILE A 447 -49.43 -7.50 20.42
CA ILE A 447 -49.22 -8.88 20.89
C ILE A 447 -49.50 -9.86 19.76
N ARG A 448 -48.45 -10.63 19.34
CA ARG A 448 -48.57 -11.59 18.24
C ARG A 448 -48.18 -12.99 18.56
N PHE A 449 -49.02 -13.83 17.98
CA PHE A 449 -48.98 -15.29 17.84
C PHE A 449 -47.83 -16.01 18.54
N ILE A 450 -48.24 -16.90 19.45
CA ILE A 450 -47.39 -18.00 19.92
C ILE A 450 -46.99 -18.83 18.70
N LYS A 451 -45.68 -18.90 18.46
CA LYS A 451 -45.10 -19.71 17.39
C LYS A 451 -45.44 -21.17 17.62
N GLN A 452 -46.23 -21.79 16.71
CA GLN A 452 -46.74 -23.17 16.86
C GLN A 452 -45.80 -24.26 16.36
N ASN A 453 -44.62 -23.91 15.82
CA ASN A 453 -43.65 -24.88 15.29
C ASN A 453 -42.44 -24.99 16.20
N ASN A 454 -42.21 -26.21 16.73
CA ASN A 454 -41.02 -26.67 17.49
C ASN A 454 -40.07 -25.58 18.02
N VAL A 455 -40.51 -24.91 19.07
CA VAL A 455 -39.66 -23.98 19.81
C VAL A 455 -38.97 -24.77 20.92
N THR A 456 -37.69 -24.93 20.86
CA THR A 456 -36.89 -25.33 22.01
C THR A 456 -36.88 -24.17 22.98
N LEU A 457 -37.75 -24.23 24.00
CA LEU A 457 -37.78 -23.25 25.08
C LEU A 457 -36.64 -23.51 26.03
N SER A 458 -35.78 -22.54 26.21
CA SER A 458 -34.78 -22.54 27.29
C SER A 458 -35.44 -21.96 28.56
N PRO A 459 -35.21 -22.52 29.76
CA PRO A 459 -35.74 -21.97 31.03
C PRO A 459 -35.32 -20.50 31.21
N LYS A 460 -36.24 -19.68 31.76
CA LYS A 460 -35.94 -18.29 32.09
C LYS A 460 -34.84 -18.24 33.16
N GLY A 461 -33.61 -17.90 32.76
CA GLY A 461 -32.43 -17.86 33.63
C GLY A 461 -31.17 -18.47 33.04
N ASP A 462 -31.29 -19.30 31.98
CA ASP A 462 -30.12 -19.81 31.28
C ASP A 462 -29.62 -18.81 30.23
N PHE A 463 -28.92 -17.81 30.71
CA PHE A 463 -28.23 -16.87 29.84
C PHE A 463 -26.84 -17.41 29.55
N PHE A 464 -26.45 -17.36 28.27
CA PHE A 464 -25.07 -17.64 27.85
C PHE A 464 -24.08 -16.66 28.54
N PHE A 465 -24.50 -15.41 28.72
CA PHE A 465 -23.75 -14.37 29.42
C PHE A 465 -23.66 -14.71 30.91
N GLY A 466 -22.42 -14.83 31.41
CA GLY A 466 -22.14 -15.22 32.80
C GLY A 466 -22.09 -16.73 33.06
N SER A 467 -22.37 -17.58 32.05
CA SER A 467 -22.24 -19.03 32.17
C SER A 467 -20.75 -19.46 32.27
N LEU A 468 -20.50 -20.67 32.80
CA LEU A 468 -19.15 -21.22 32.86
C LEU A 468 -18.49 -21.31 31.46
N THR A 469 -19.28 -21.64 30.45
CA THR A 469 -18.84 -21.67 29.04
C THR A 469 -18.47 -20.30 28.50
N TYR A 470 -19.18 -19.25 28.91
CA TYR A 470 -18.86 -17.86 28.57
C TYR A 470 -17.48 -17.47 29.15
N TRP A 471 -17.23 -17.73 30.42
CA TRP A 471 -15.94 -17.42 31.05
C TRP A 471 -14.79 -18.26 30.51
N LEU A 472 -15.01 -19.54 30.21
CA LEU A 472 -14.00 -20.41 29.60
C LEU A 472 -13.58 -19.93 28.21
N LEU A 473 -14.51 -19.34 27.45
CA LEU A 473 -14.25 -18.83 26.09
C LEU A 473 -13.28 -17.64 26.08
N TYR A 474 -13.23 -16.88 27.17
CA TYR A 474 -12.24 -15.81 27.38
C TYR A 474 -10.97 -16.28 28.07
N LEU A 475 -11.12 -17.16 29.04
CA LEU A 475 -10.00 -17.62 29.89
C LEU A 475 -9.01 -18.48 29.08
N ILE A 476 -9.51 -19.37 28.21
CA ILE A 476 -8.65 -20.25 27.40
C ILE A 476 -7.78 -19.46 26.41
N PRO A 477 -8.31 -18.53 25.57
CA PRO A 477 -7.48 -17.68 24.71
C PRO A 477 -6.53 -16.77 25.51
N GLY A 478 -6.98 -16.27 26.66
CA GLY A 478 -6.15 -15.45 27.55
C GLY A 478 -4.92 -16.20 28.07
N ILE A 479 -5.10 -17.41 28.57
CA ILE A 479 -3.99 -18.27 29.02
C ILE A 479 -3.08 -18.64 27.85
N ALA A 480 -3.65 -18.98 26.69
CA ALA A 480 -2.87 -19.30 25.49
C ALA A 480 -2.01 -18.12 25.04
N PHE A 481 -2.57 -16.89 25.08
CA PHE A 481 -1.82 -15.68 24.76
C PHE A 481 -0.67 -15.41 25.74
N ILE A 482 -0.93 -15.52 27.06
CA ILE A 482 0.10 -15.32 28.08
C ILE A 482 1.22 -16.35 27.91
N THR A 483 0.87 -17.62 27.68
CA THR A 483 1.85 -18.70 27.47
C THR A 483 2.68 -18.45 26.23
N PHE A 484 2.04 -18.07 25.12
CA PHE A 484 2.72 -17.69 23.89
C PHE A 484 3.65 -16.49 24.11
N PHE A 485 3.19 -15.45 24.81
CA PHE A 485 3.97 -14.26 25.09
C PHE A 485 5.22 -14.55 25.95
N ILE A 486 5.10 -15.42 26.95
CA ILE A 486 6.22 -15.84 27.78
C ILE A 486 7.26 -16.61 26.93
N ILE A 487 6.80 -17.56 26.10
CA ILE A 487 7.67 -18.32 25.19
C ILE A 487 8.36 -17.38 24.21
N TYR A 488 7.60 -16.46 23.61
CA TYR A 488 8.12 -15.47 22.66
C TYR A 488 9.18 -14.56 23.29
N ARG A 489 8.93 -14.02 24.49
CA ARG A 489 9.95 -13.22 25.21
C ARG A 489 11.20 -14.02 25.56
N LYS A 490 11.05 -15.28 25.98
CA LYS A 490 12.21 -16.16 26.22
C LYS A 490 13.00 -16.40 24.94
N GLN A 491 12.34 -16.55 23.81
CA GLN A 491 12.98 -16.79 22.53
C GLN A 491 13.70 -15.54 22.00
N ILE A 492 13.11 -14.35 22.18
CA ILE A 492 13.77 -13.07 21.86
C ILE A 492 15.00 -12.86 22.73
N ALA A 493 14.90 -13.05 24.05
CA ALA A 493 16.01 -12.90 24.98
C ALA A 493 17.15 -13.92 24.68
N ALA A 494 16.81 -15.15 24.29
CA ALA A 494 17.78 -16.14 23.86
C ALA A 494 18.47 -15.78 22.54
N ASN A 495 17.75 -15.15 21.61
CA ASN A 495 18.27 -14.74 20.30
C ASN A 495 19.02 -13.38 20.34
N ALA A 496 18.79 -12.54 21.33
CA ALA A 496 19.42 -11.24 21.48
C ALA A 496 20.95 -11.34 21.70
N ASN A 497 21.43 -12.46 22.22
CA ASN A 497 22.86 -12.68 22.43
C ASN A 497 23.43 -13.57 21.30
N VAL A 498 23.69 -12.92 20.14
CA VAL A 498 24.22 -13.59 18.93
C VAL A 498 25.54 -14.31 19.21
N ALA A 499 26.42 -13.73 20.04
CA ALA A 499 27.70 -14.33 20.44
C ALA A 499 27.47 -15.66 21.15
N LYS A 500 26.60 -15.68 22.17
CA LYS A 500 26.28 -16.88 22.94
C LYS A 500 25.60 -17.98 22.11
N MET A 501 24.82 -17.59 21.11
CA MET A 501 24.19 -18.51 20.14
C MET A 501 25.22 -19.13 19.19
N ARG A 502 26.18 -18.35 18.70
CA ARG A 502 27.29 -18.85 17.84
C ARG A 502 28.13 -19.86 18.62
N THR A 503 28.54 -19.52 19.83
CA THR A 503 29.33 -20.42 20.70
C THR A 503 28.62 -21.75 20.97
N LYS A 504 27.29 -21.73 21.25
CA LYS A 504 26.49 -22.95 21.44
C LYS A 504 26.33 -23.81 20.19
N LYS A 505 26.32 -23.20 19.01
CA LYS A 505 26.13 -23.90 17.73
C LYS A 505 27.45 -24.30 17.07
N ALA A 506 28.60 -23.78 17.53
CA ALA A 506 29.91 -24.00 16.93
C ALA A 506 30.20 -25.48 16.67
N ASN A 507 30.03 -26.32 17.70
CA ASN A 507 30.25 -27.77 17.56
C ASN A 507 29.30 -28.39 16.50
N LYS A 508 28.01 -28.05 16.52
CA LYS A 508 27.04 -28.62 15.58
C LYS A 508 27.38 -28.25 14.13
N VAL A 509 27.87 -27.03 13.89
CA VAL A 509 28.29 -26.56 12.58
C VAL A 509 29.57 -27.27 12.14
N ALA A 510 30.57 -27.38 13.05
CA ALA A 510 31.83 -28.07 12.77
C ALA A 510 31.58 -29.57 12.44
N VAL A 511 30.78 -30.28 13.24
CA VAL A 511 30.43 -31.68 12.99
C VAL A 511 29.69 -31.86 11.66
N LYS A 512 28.80 -30.92 11.29
CA LYS A 512 28.11 -30.94 9.97
C LYS A 512 29.12 -30.81 8.81
N ARG A 513 30.10 -29.91 8.94
CA ARG A 513 31.16 -29.73 7.95
C ARG A 513 32.09 -30.95 7.89
N MET A 514 32.47 -31.50 9.05
CA MET A 514 33.26 -32.72 9.08
C MET A 514 32.53 -33.91 8.45
N LYS A 515 31.20 -34.03 8.63
CA LYS A 515 30.39 -35.05 7.94
C LYS A 515 30.40 -34.85 6.41
N GLN A 516 30.44 -33.57 5.95
CA GLN A 516 30.58 -33.27 4.52
C GLN A 516 32.00 -33.63 4.02
N ALA A 517 33.03 -33.31 4.80
CA ALA A 517 34.40 -33.71 4.50
C ALA A 517 34.52 -35.26 4.42
N GLY A 518 33.87 -36.02 5.32
CA GLY A 518 33.83 -37.48 5.24
C GLY A 518 33.18 -38.03 3.95
N LYS A 519 32.19 -37.33 3.39
CA LYS A 519 31.66 -37.72 2.06
C LYS A 519 32.69 -37.46 0.93
N LEU A 520 33.37 -36.31 0.99
CA LEU A 520 34.39 -35.96 0.01
C LEU A 520 35.61 -36.89 0.08
N LEU A 521 35.94 -37.39 1.29
CA LEU A 521 36.91 -38.44 1.51
C LEU A 521 36.50 -39.74 0.78
N ALA A 522 35.25 -40.19 1.01
CA ALA A 522 34.73 -41.39 0.32
C ALA A 522 34.66 -41.26 -1.20
N GLU A 523 34.51 -40.03 -1.72
CA GLU A 523 34.53 -39.68 -3.15
C GLU A 523 35.93 -39.45 -3.70
N ASN A 524 36.97 -39.56 -2.87
CA ASN A 524 38.38 -39.32 -3.21
C ASN A 524 38.65 -37.94 -3.83
N LYS A 525 37.94 -36.91 -3.39
CA LYS A 525 38.08 -35.52 -3.85
C LYS A 525 39.03 -34.74 -2.95
N LYS A 526 40.35 -34.90 -3.16
CA LYS A 526 41.44 -34.41 -2.30
C LYS A 526 41.30 -32.92 -1.95
N ASP A 527 41.29 -32.04 -2.93
CA ASP A 527 41.27 -30.59 -2.69
C ASP A 527 40.02 -30.11 -1.94
N ALA A 528 38.87 -30.61 -2.35
CA ALA A 528 37.58 -30.26 -1.72
C ALA A 528 37.48 -30.80 -0.27
N PHE A 529 38.08 -31.95 -0.02
CA PHE A 529 38.16 -32.55 1.31
C PHE A 529 38.97 -31.66 2.27
N TYR A 530 40.21 -31.31 1.92
CA TYR A 530 41.05 -30.47 2.76
C TYR A 530 40.47 -29.08 2.98
N ASP A 531 39.87 -28.48 1.95
CA ASP A 531 39.15 -27.22 2.06
C ASP A 531 37.99 -27.29 3.08
N GLU A 532 37.21 -28.36 3.08
CA GLU A 532 36.09 -28.50 3.98
C GLU A 532 36.52 -28.79 5.43
N VAL A 533 37.63 -29.56 5.61
CA VAL A 533 38.26 -29.79 6.95
C VAL A 533 38.80 -28.47 7.51
N LEU A 534 39.54 -27.69 6.72
CA LEU A 534 40.04 -26.38 7.15
C LEU A 534 38.92 -25.42 7.52
N LYS A 535 37.86 -25.36 6.70
CA LYS A 535 36.65 -24.57 7.02
C LYS A 535 35.95 -25.05 8.29
N ALA A 536 36.01 -26.34 8.60
CA ALA A 536 35.43 -26.87 9.83
C ALA A 536 36.25 -26.43 11.05
N LEU A 537 37.60 -26.57 11.00
CA LEU A 537 38.48 -26.20 12.09
C LEU A 537 38.48 -24.69 12.36
N TRP A 538 38.75 -23.87 11.32
CA TRP A 538 38.73 -22.42 11.43
C TRP A 538 37.33 -21.87 11.83
N GLY A 539 36.27 -22.42 11.24
CA GLY A 539 34.90 -22.03 11.58
C GLY A 539 34.52 -22.38 13.03
N TYR A 540 34.96 -23.53 13.52
CA TYR A 540 34.75 -23.93 14.91
C TYR A 540 35.34 -22.93 15.90
N ILE A 541 36.62 -22.59 15.72
CA ILE A 541 37.32 -21.63 16.60
C ILE A 541 36.73 -20.23 16.47
N SER A 542 36.48 -19.78 15.25
CA SER A 542 35.83 -18.48 15.00
C SER A 542 34.50 -18.33 15.76
N ASP A 543 33.65 -19.35 15.67
CA ASP A 543 32.34 -19.33 16.33
C ASP A 543 32.47 -19.52 17.86
N LYS A 544 33.44 -20.30 18.34
CA LYS A 544 33.66 -20.58 19.77
C LYS A 544 34.26 -19.36 20.48
N LEU A 545 35.25 -18.71 19.90
CA LEU A 545 35.90 -17.50 20.41
C LEU A 545 35.13 -16.21 20.05
N ASN A 546 34.15 -16.31 19.17
CA ASN A 546 33.43 -15.16 18.61
C ASN A 546 34.33 -14.14 17.91
N ILE A 547 35.38 -14.61 17.25
CA ILE A 547 36.34 -13.82 16.47
C ILE A 547 36.15 -14.14 14.98
N PRO A 548 35.99 -13.15 14.08
CA PRO A 548 35.87 -13.40 12.65
C PRO A 548 37.10 -14.15 12.11
N VAL A 549 36.90 -15.14 11.22
CA VAL A 549 37.98 -15.94 10.62
C VAL A 549 39.04 -15.05 9.97
N SER A 550 38.68 -13.90 9.41
CA SER A 550 39.61 -12.94 8.81
C SER A 550 40.60 -12.29 9.78
N ARG A 551 40.33 -12.37 11.09
CA ARG A 551 41.21 -11.85 12.15
C ARG A 551 41.98 -12.96 12.88
N LEU A 552 41.70 -14.23 12.55
CA LEU A 552 42.39 -15.37 13.14
C LEU A 552 43.64 -15.71 12.28
N SER A 553 44.79 -15.78 12.92
CA SER A 553 46.04 -16.29 12.39
C SER A 553 46.57 -17.40 13.29
N LYS A 554 47.53 -18.19 12.84
CA LYS A 554 48.14 -19.25 13.65
C LYS A 554 48.81 -18.68 14.90
N ASP A 555 49.38 -17.51 14.80
CA ASP A 555 50.13 -16.85 15.89
C ASP A 555 49.18 -16.30 16.95
N ASN A 556 48.02 -15.72 16.57
CA ASN A 556 47.11 -15.17 17.55
C ASN A 556 46.13 -16.19 18.14
N ILE A 557 45.87 -17.32 17.45
CA ILE A 557 44.96 -18.36 17.91
C ILE A 557 45.52 -19.07 19.16
N GLU A 558 46.84 -19.21 19.25
CA GLU A 558 47.49 -19.81 20.43
C GLU A 558 47.24 -18.96 21.69
N GLU A 559 47.45 -17.65 21.59
CA GLU A 559 47.21 -16.69 22.66
C GLU A 559 45.73 -16.63 23.07
N GLU A 560 44.83 -16.56 22.07
CA GLU A 560 43.37 -16.49 22.31
C GLU A 560 42.86 -17.79 23.00
N LEU A 561 43.30 -18.97 22.58
CA LEU A 561 42.92 -20.23 23.19
C LEU A 561 43.46 -20.36 24.61
N ARG A 562 44.68 -19.85 24.86
CA ARG A 562 45.26 -19.82 26.23
C ARG A 562 44.45 -18.90 27.14
N ASN A 563 44.02 -17.74 26.63
CA ASN A 563 43.16 -16.80 27.35
C ASN A 563 41.78 -17.42 27.70
N TYR A 564 41.29 -18.32 26.86
CA TYR A 564 40.06 -19.08 27.12
C TYR A 564 40.27 -20.29 28.04
N GLY A 565 41.49 -20.50 28.57
CA GLY A 565 41.79 -21.55 29.54
C GLY A 565 41.97 -22.94 28.94
N VAL A 566 42.29 -23.05 27.65
CA VAL A 566 42.62 -24.33 27.00
C VAL A 566 44.05 -24.74 27.34
N ASN A 567 44.26 -26.03 27.62
CA ASN A 567 45.59 -26.58 27.96
C ASN A 567 46.53 -26.49 26.76
N ASP A 568 47.79 -26.08 27.00
CA ASP A 568 48.85 -25.94 25.96
C ASP A 568 49.07 -27.21 25.13
N ALA A 569 48.91 -28.41 25.72
CA ALA A 569 48.96 -29.66 24.99
C ALA A 569 47.85 -29.78 23.92
N LEU A 570 46.63 -29.36 24.26
CA LEU A 570 45.47 -29.41 23.35
C LEU A 570 45.55 -28.31 22.27
N ILE A 571 46.08 -27.13 22.64
CA ILE A 571 46.36 -26.04 21.68
C ILE A 571 47.34 -26.53 20.63
N LYS A 572 48.41 -27.22 21.05
CA LYS A 572 49.39 -27.81 20.14
C LYS A 572 48.78 -28.87 19.23
N GLU A 573 47.94 -29.79 19.79
CA GLU A 573 47.22 -30.79 18.97
C GLU A 573 46.32 -30.11 17.90
N PHE A 574 45.68 -29.00 18.26
CA PHE A 574 44.85 -28.25 17.30
C PHE A 574 45.66 -27.59 16.18
N LEU A 575 46.77 -26.94 16.53
CA LEU A 575 47.69 -26.33 15.59
C LEU A 575 48.35 -27.39 14.67
N ASP A 576 48.72 -28.55 15.25
CA ASP A 576 49.26 -29.67 14.47
C ASP A 576 48.20 -30.23 13.49
N ALA A 577 46.94 -30.34 13.90
CA ALA A 577 45.87 -30.73 12.98
C ALA A 577 45.66 -29.74 11.84
N LEU A 578 45.69 -28.41 12.11
CA LEU A 578 45.68 -27.37 11.06
C LEU A 578 46.86 -27.46 10.12
N ASN A 579 48.10 -27.57 10.67
CA ASN A 579 49.33 -27.67 9.92
C ASN A 579 49.34 -28.92 9.04
N ASN A 580 48.95 -30.06 9.59
CA ASN A 580 48.89 -31.32 8.84
C ASN A 580 47.85 -31.26 7.72
N CYS A 581 46.72 -30.60 7.93
CA CYS A 581 45.71 -30.41 6.90
C CYS A 581 46.19 -29.49 5.77
N GLU A 582 46.84 -28.36 6.10
CA GLU A 582 47.42 -27.46 5.12
C GLU A 582 48.58 -28.09 4.36
N PHE A 583 49.50 -28.77 5.05
CA PHE A 583 50.63 -29.45 4.42
C PHE A 583 50.17 -30.55 3.46
N ALA A 584 49.24 -31.41 3.90
CA ALA A 584 48.71 -32.48 3.07
C ALA A 584 47.92 -32.01 1.84
N ARG A 585 47.37 -30.80 1.86
CA ARG A 585 46.74 -30.18 0.71
C ARG A 585 47.73 -29.93 -0.44
N PHE A 586 48.93 -29.50 -0.12
CA PHE A 586 49.97 -29.13 -1.11
C PHE A 586 51.00 -30.24 -1.34
N ALA A 587 51.01 -31.33 -0.57
CA ALA A 587 51.94 -32.42 -0.72
C ALA A 587 51.67 -33.24 -2.01
N PRO A 588 52.71 -33.58 -2.79
CA PRO A 588 52.55 -34.47 -3.92
C PRO A 588 52.33 -35.91 -3.44
N GLY A 589 51.21 -36.52 -3.77
CA GLY A 589 50.87 -37.90 -3.46
C GLY A 589 49.37 -38.14 -3.32
N ASP A 590 48.89 -39.30 -3.81
CA ASP A 590 47.48 -39.75 -3.75
C ASP A 590 47.32 -40.74 -2.56
N ASP A 591 47.55 -40.31 -1.32
CA ASP A 591 47.51 -41.23 -0.19
C ASP A 591 46.18 -41.08 0.55
N ASN A 592 45.22 -41.98 0.27
CA ASN A 592 43.94 -42.09 1.01
C ASN A 592 44.18 -42.26 2.52
N GLN A 593 45.28 -42.90 2.92
CA GLN A 593 45.64 -43.03 4.33
C GLN A 593 46.01 -41.70 4.98
N ALA A 594 46.55 -40.74 4.23
CA ALA A 594 46.81 -39.40 4.73
C ALA A 594 45.54 -38.60 4.98
N MET A 595 44.53 -38.70 4.10
CA MET A 595 43.23 -38.07 4.30
C MET A 595 42.48 -38.66 5.50
N ASP A 596 42.48 -39.98 5.68
CA ASP A 596 41.87 -40.66 6.83
C ASP A 596 42.49 -40.23 8.16
N LYS A 597 43.84 -40.11 8.22
CA LYS A 597 44.56 -39.62 9.39
C LYS A 597 44.17 -38.19 9.75
N VAL A 598 44.16 -37.30 8.75
CA VAL A 598 43.77 -35.87 8.91
C VAL A 598 42.29 -35.76 9.37
N TYR A 599 41.39 -36.55 8.78
CA TYR A 599 40.00 -36.58 9.16
C TYR A 599 39.81 -36.99 10.60
N SER A 600 40.42 -38.14 11.02
CA SER A 600 40.30 -38.68 12.38
C SER A 600 40.92 -37.73 13.41
N ALA A 601 42.10 -37.18 13.17
CA ALA A 601 42.78 -36.21 14.03
C ALA A 601 41.96 -34.92 14.19
N SER A 602 41.38 -34.41 13.11
CA SER A 602 40.56 -33.19 13.13
C SER A 602 39.24 -33.39 13.94
N LEU A 603 38.62 -34.56 13.81
CA LEU A 603 37.41 -34.94 14.56
C LEU A 603 37.68 -35.07 16.05
N GLU A 604 38.82 -35.75 16.41
CA GLU A 604 39.27 -35.94 17.78
C GLU A 604 39.57 -34.61 18.47
N VAL A 605 40.32 -33.74 17.79
CA VAL A 605 40.67 -32.41 18.30
C VAL A 605 39.45 -31.53 18.54
N ILE A 606 38.49 -31.48 17.59
CA ILE A 606 37.25 -30.73 17.79
C ILE A 606 36.49 -31.26 19.00
N SER A 607 36.43 -32.59 19.18
CA SER A 607 35.75 -33.21 20.32
C SER A 607 36.45 -32.90 21.66
N LYS A 608 37.78 -32.97 21.71
CA LYS A 608 38.58 -32.62 22.91
C LYS A 608 38.44 -31.13 23.25
N MET A 609 38.48 -30.26 22.25
CA MET A 609 38.29 -28.82 22.40
C MET A 609 36.90 -28.48 22.96
N GLU A 610 35.84 -29.15 22.48
CA GLU A 610 34.50 -28.93 22.99
C GLU A 610 34.34 -29.30 24.46
N ASN A 611 35.05 -30.36 24.90
CA ASN A 611 35.06 -30.79 26.30
C ASN A 611 35.92 -29.89 27.20
N SER A 612 36.96 -29.26 26.66
CA SER A 612 37.88 -28.37 27.36
C SER A 612 37.33 -26.97 27.55
N ILE A 613 36.71 -26.40 26.48
CA ILE A 613 36.11 -25.06 26.50
C ILE A 613 34.71 -25.18 27.12
N LYS A 614 34.60 -25.30 28.43
CA LYS A 614 33.32 -25.25 29.17
C LYS A 614 32.81 -23.80 29.20
N HIS A 615 31.50 -23.66 29.08
CA HIS A 615 30.72 -22.42 29.02
C HIS A 615 30.85 -21.52 30.23
#